data_8183f5e1561a6980d048d9ca7443154f
#
_entry.id   8183f5e1561a6980d048d9ca7443154f
#
_cell.length_a   1.000
_cell.length_b   1.000
_cell.length_c   1.000
_cell.angle_alpha   90.00
_cell.angle_beta   90.00
_cell.angle_gamma   90.00
#
_symmetry.space_group_name_H-M   'P 1'
#
loop_
_entity.id
_entity.type
_entity.pdbx_description
1 polymer ?
#
loop_
_entity_poly.entity_id
_entity_poly.type
_entity_poly.pdbx_seq_one_letter_code
_entity_poly.pdbx_strand_id
1 'polypeptide(L)'
;VLFIAAVVSLVLLTNVLVAIMLGVGISPAAIAAQPPETWLLISTAVIGVIAVASLFKFSALRGGGRVVAESLGGQPIHQNTRNPQQRQLLNVVEEMAIAAGLPVPPVYLIPESSINAFAAGYGQDDAVIGINQGTLDLLNREELQGVVAHEFSHILNGDMRINIRLIA
;
A
#
# COMPACT_ATOMS: atom_id res chain seq x y z
N VAL A 1 13.07 1.34 -10.97
CA VAL A 1 13.26 2.13 -12.21
C VAL A 1 12.16 3.17 -12.36
N LEU A 2 10.86 2.81 -12.29
CA LEU A 2 9.72 3.74 -12.44
C LEU A 2 9.74 4.88 -11.39
N PHE A 3 10.02 4.58 -10.14
CA PHE A 3 10.08 5.59 -9.07
C PHE A 3 11.17 6.64 -9.34
N ILE A 4 12.37 6.19 -9.71
CA ILE A 4 13.47 7.12 -10.05
C ILE A 4 13.11 8.00 -11.24
N ALA A 5 12.50 7.42 -12.28
CA ALA A 5 12.04 8.16 -13.44
C ALA A 5 10.98 9.23 -13.07
N ALA A 6 10.04 8.89 -12.18
CA ALA A 6 9.03 9.82 -11.69
C ALA A 6 9.66 10.99 -10.91
N VAL A 7 10.62 10.70 -10.02
CA VAL A 7 11.35 11.73 -9.26
C VAL A 7 12.12 12.66 -10.19
N VAL A 8 12.86 12.10 -11.15
CA VAL A 8 13.61 12.89 -12.15
C VAL A 8 12.66 13.77 -12.96
N SER A 9 11.54 13.23 -13.43
CA SER A 9 10.54 13.98 -14.18
C SER A 9 9.95 15.13 -13.35
N LEU A 10 9.66 14.89 -12.07
CA LEU A 10 9.13 15.91 -11.17
C LEU A 10 10.13 17.03 -10.92
N VAL A 11 11.40 16.68 -10.70
CA VAL A 11 12.49 17.66 -10.53
C VAL A 11 12.63 18.53 -11.79
N LEU A 12 12.67 17.91 -12.96
CA LEU A 12 12.78 18.65 -14.24
C LEU A 12 11.57 19.56 -14.46
N LEU A 13 10.36 19.04 -14.27
CA LEU A 13 9.13 19.83 -14.44
C LEU A 13 9.08 21.02 -13.50
N THR A 14 9.47 20.83 -12.23
CA THR A 14 9.49 21.93 -11.25
C THR A 14 10.51 23.01 -11.63
N ASN A 15 11.70 22.62 -12.09
CA ASN A 15 12.70 23.58 -12.57
C ASN A 15 12.19 24.37 -13.75
N VAL A 16 11.53 23.73 -14.73
CA VAL A 16 10.92 24.40 -15.89
C VAL A 16 9.82 25.38 -15.45
N LEU A 17 8.94 24.96 -14.56
CA LEU A 17 7.86 25.79 -14.03
C LEU A 17 8.39 27.05 -13.32
N VAL A 18 9.41 26.89 -12.47
CA VAL A 18 10.03 28.01 -11.76
C VAL A 18 10.72 28.96 -12.77
N ALA A 19 11.38 28.42 -13.80
CA ALA A 19 11.98 29.23 -14.85
C ALA A 19 10.93 30.13 -15.57
N ILE A 20 9.77 29.56 -15.89
CA ILE A 20 8.64 30.27 -16.48
C ILE A 20 8.15 31.36 -15.52
N MET A 21 7.96 31.04 -14.24
CA MET A 21 7.49 32.01 -13.23
C MET A 21 8.47 33.18 -13.03
N LEU A 22 9.77 32.94 -13.17
CA LEU A 22 10.83 33.95 -13.08
C LEU A 22 10.99 34.74 -14.38
N GLY A 23 10.16 34.52 -15.41
CA GLY A 23 10.19 35.23 -16.70
C GLY A 23 11.37 34.85 -17.59
N VAL A 24 12.04 33.72 -17.33
CA VAL A 24 13.21 33.26 -18.13
C VAL A 24 12.79 32.80 -19.52
N GLY A 25 11.50 32.48 -19.72
CA GLY A 25 10.97 31.96 -20.98
C GLY A 25 11.01 30.44 -21.06
N ILE A 26 10.33 29.92 -22.12
CA ILE A 26 10.14 28.45 -22.30
C ILE A 26 11.10 27.83 -23.30
N SER A 27 12.04 28.58 -23.86
CA SER A 27 13.01 28.00 -24.79
C SER A 27 14.03 27.13 -24.06
N PRO A 28 14.43 25.95 -24.62
CA PRO A 28 15.42 25.09 -23.99
C PRO A 28 16.72 25.83 -23.68
N ALA A 29 17.14 26.77 -24.53
CA ALA A 29 18.33 27.56 -24.31
C ALA A 29 18.19 28.52 -23.11
N ALA A 30 17.04 29.17 -22.94
CA ALA A 30 16.78 30.05 -21.81
C ALA A 30 16.73 29.27 -20.48
N ILE A 31 16.11 28.11 -20.47
CA ILE A 31 16.05 27.22 -19.31
C ILE A 31 17.46 26.73 -18.93
N ALA A 32 18.27 26.34 -19.92
CA ALA A 32 19.65 25.88 -19.69
C ALA A 32 20.60 26.98 -19.25
N ALA A 33 20.30 28.25 -19.57
CA ALA A 33 21.10 29.41 -19.22
C ALA A 33 20.87 29.89 -17.75
N GLN A 34 20.00 29.24 -17.00
CA GLN A 34 19.79 29.57 -15.59
C GLN A 34 21.08 29.28 -14.77
N PRO A 35 21.33 30.10 -13.70
CA PRO A 35 22.45 29.84 -12.79
C PRO A 35 22.36 28.42 -12.21
N PRO A 36 23.49 27.67 -12.17
CA PRO A 36 23.50 26.31 -11.64
C PRO A 36 23.03 26.24 -10.17
N GLU A 37 23.20 27.33 -9.43
CA GLU A 37 22.74 27.47 -8.04
C GLU A 37 21.21 27.37 -7.93
N THR A 38 20.50 27.96 -8.88
CA THR A 38 19.02 27.91 -8.93
C THR A 38 18.55 26.48 -9.20
N TRP A 39 19.18 25.79 -10.15
CA TRP A 39 18.91 24.38 -10.42
C TRP A 39 19.16 23.51 -9.19
N LEU A 40 20.29 23.72 -8.53
CA LEU A 40 20.68 22.96 -7.33
C LEU A 40 19.69 23.18 -6.18
N LEU A 41 19.30 24.42 -5.94
CA LEU A 41 18.39 24.80 -4.87
C LEU A 41 16.99 24.18 -5.08
N ILE A 42 16.42 24.30 -6.28
CA ILE A 42 15.10 23.74 -6.59
C ILE A 42 15.14 22.23 -6.51
N SER A 43 16.15 21.61 -7.12
CA SER A 43 16.29 20.14 -7.11
C SER A 43 16.45 19.60 -5.70
N THR A 44 17.26 20.25 -4.85
CA THR A 44 17.46 19.85 -3.45
C THR A 44 16.17 20.01 -2.66
N ALA A 45 15.41 21.10 -2.88
CA ALA A 45 14.14 21.32 -2.20
C ALA A 45 13.10 20.24 -2.58
N VAL A 46 12.96 19.93 -3.87
CA VAL A 46 12.03 18.88 -4.33
C VAL A 46 12.40 17.51 -3.79
N ILE A 47 13.68 17.13 -3.90
CA ILE A 47 14.18 15.85 -3.38
C ILE A 47 14.00 15.78 -1.86
N GLY A 48 14.25 16.88 -1.14
CA GLY A 48 14.05 16.98 0.28
C GLY A 48 12.60 16.75 0.71
N VAL A 49 11.66 17.37 0.02
CA VAL A 49 10.22 17.15 0.27
C VAL A 49 9.82 15.69 0.01
N ILE A 50 10.28 15.12 -1.10
CA ILE A 50 10.01 13.70 -1.42
C ILE A 50 10.61 12.80 -0.34
N ALA A 51 11.86 13.05 0.06
CA ALA A 51 12.53 12.24 1.08
C ALA A 51 11.80 12.30 2.44
N VAL A 52 11.41 13.50 2.89
CA VAL A 52 10.65 13.68 4.13
C VAL A 52 9.28 12.98 4.05
N ALA A 53 8.55 13.16 2.96
CA ALA A 53 7.27 12.50 2.76
C ALA A 53 7.40 10.96 2.74
N SER A 54 8.44 10.45 2.06
CA SER A 54 8.73 9.01 2.02
C SER A 54 9.12 8.46 3.38
N LEU A 55 9.94 9.17 4.14
CA LEU A 55 10.32 8.79 5.51
C LEU A 55 9.12 8.79 6.45
N PHE A 56 8.24 9.78 6.32
CA PHE A 56 7.00 9.85 7.10
C PHE A 56 6.09 8.67 6.78
N LYS A 57 5.85 8.39 5.51
CA LYS A 57 5.06 7.24 5.05
C LYS A 57 5.67 5.92 5.51
N PHE A 58 6.97 5.75 5.32
CA PHE A 58 7.68 4.54 5.77
C PHE A 58 7.58 4.35 7.29
N SER A 59 7.71 5.44 8.06
CA SER A 59 7.54 5.40 9.52
C SER A 59 6.10 5.04 9.92
N ALA A 60 5.10 5.60 9.23
CA ALA A 60 3.69 5.29 9.47
C ALA A 60 3.37 3.80 9.20
N LEU A 61 3.98 3.20 8.16
CA LEU A 61 3.76 1.80 7.79
C LEU A 61 4.59 0.79 8.61
N ARG A 62 5.49 1.25 9.48
CA ARG A 62 6.29 0.36 10.35
C ARG A 62 5.45 -0.55 11.27
N GLY A 63 4.19 -0.21 11.51
CA GLY A 63 3.26 -1.03 12.28
C GLY A 63 2.79 -2.31 11.58
N GLY A 64 3.37 -2.65 10.42
CA GLY A 64 3.08 -3.91 9.72
C GLY A 64 1.70 -3.98 9.08
N GLY A 65 1.20 -5.18 8.86
CA GLY A 65 -0.06 -5.43 8.19
C GLY A 65 -1.27 -4.77 8.84
N ARG A 66 -1.28 -4.69 10.16
CA ARG A 66 -2.34 -4.02 10.93
C ARG A 66 -2.54 -2.56 10.50
N VAL A 67 -1.46 -1.80 10.42
CA VAL A 67 -1.54 -0.37 10.06
C VAL A 67 -2.04 -0.19 8.63
N VAL A 68 -1.65 -1.09 7.73
CA VAL A 68 -2.17 -1.09 6.34
C VAL A 68 -3.68 -1.29 6.35
N ALA A 69 -4.18 -2.32 7.04
CA ALA A 69 -5.62 -2.61 7.11
C ALA A 69 -6.41 -1.44 7.74
N GLU A 70 -5.93 -0.89 8.84
CA GLU A 70 -6.56 0.25 9.53
C GLU A 70 -6.55 1.53 8.67
N SER A 71 -5.48 1.77 7.89
CA SER A 71 -5.39 2.92 6.97
C SER A 71 -6.42 2.89 5.84
N LEU A 72 -6.90 1.70 5.50
CA LEU A 72 -7.99 1.46 4.54
C LEU A 72 -9.38 1.48 5.19
N GLY A 73 -9.48 1.89 6.44
CA GLY A 73 -10.73 1.90 7.20
C GLY A 73 -11.13 0.53 7.73
N GLY A 74 -10.23 -0.44 7.71
CA GLY A 74 -10.47 -1.79 8.17
C GLY A 74 -10.74 -1.86 9.67
N GLN A 75 -11.76 -2.63 10.04
CA GLN A 75 -12.09 -2.94 11.41
C GLN A 75 -11.78 -4.40 11.72
N PRO A 76 -11.12 -4.73 12.84
CA PRO A 76 -10.80 -6.10 13.17
C PRO A 76 -12.08 -6.91 13.43
N ILE A 77 -12.16 -8.10 12.86
CA ILE A 77 -13.24 -9.05 13.14
C ILE A 77 -12.84 -9.86 14.38
N HIS A 78 -13.66 -9.78 15.42
CA HIS A 78 -13.43 -10.52 16.66
C HIS A 78 -13.93 -11.96 16.54
N GLN A 79 -13.22 -12.91 17.15
CA GLN A 79 -13.57 -14.34 17.14
C GLN A 79 -14.94 -14.65 17.77
N ASN A 80 -15.43 -13.79 18.67
CA ASN A 80 -16.75 -13.92 19.30
C ASN A 80 -17.88 -13.19 18.52
N THR A 81 -17.65 -12.84 17.26
CA THR A 81 -18.67 -12.19 16.42
C THR A 81 -19.94 -13.02 16.34
N ARG A 82 -21.09 -12.35 16.36
CA ARG A 82 -22.41 -12.97 16.18
C ARG A 82 -22.89 -12.92 14.71
N ASN A 83 -22.16 -12.21 13.83
CA ASN A 83 -22.47 -12.14 12.42
C ASN A 83 -22.11 -13.48 11.74
N PRO A 84 -23.06 -14.19 11.09
CA PRO A 84 -22.80 -15.48 10.46
C PRO A 84 -21.76 -15.43 9.34
N GLN A 85 -21.77 -14.37 8.51
CA GLN A 85 -20.83 -14.21 7.41
C GLN A 85 -19.39 -14.01 7.93
N GLN A 86 -19.22 -13.20 8.97
CA GLN A 86 -17.91 -13.00 9.60
C GLN A 86 -17.41 -14.30 10.27
N ARG A 87 -18.30 -15.07 10.89
CA ARG A 87 -17.93 -16.38 11.44
C ARG A 87 -17.49 -17.37 10.36
N GLN A 88 -18.20 -17.39 9.23
CA GLN A 88 -17.82 -18.20 8.08
C GLN A 88 -16.44 -17.83 7.57
N LEU A 89 -16.14 -16.53 7.44
CA LEU A 89 -14.82 -16.04 7.04
C LEU A 89 -13.73 -16.48 8.04
N LEU A 90 -13.95 -16.28 9.34
CA LEU A 90 -12.97 -16.67 10.35
C LEU A 90 -12.68 -18.17 10.30
N ASN A 91 -13.70 -19.01 10.11
CA ASN A 91 -13.53 -20.45 9.98
C ASN A 91 -12.70 -20.80 8.72
N VAL A 92 -12.97 -20.16 7.59
CA VAL A 92 -12.20 -20.35 6.35
C VAL A 92 -10.74 -19.94 6.55
N VAL A 93 -10.49 -18.80 7.20
CA VAL A 93 -9.11 -18.34 7.48
C VAL A 93 -8.39 -19.30 8.41
N GLU A 94 -9.06 -19.81 9.44
CA GLU A 94 -8.48 -20.81 10.37
C GLU A 94 -8.16 -22.12 9.65
N GLU A 95 -9.07 -22.64 8.83
CA GLU A 95 -8.86 -23.85 8.01
C GLU A 95 -7.63 -23.67 7.09
N MET A 96 -7.51 -22.52 6.44
CA MET A 96 -6.38 -22.23 5.55
C MET A 96 -5.07 -22.05 6.31
N ALA A 97 -5.10 -21.44 7.50
CA ALA A 97 -3.92 -21.32 8.36
C ALA A 97 -3.40 -22.70 8.80
N ILE A 98 -4.30 -23.59 9.20
CA ILE A 98 -3.96 -24.98 9.56
C ILE A 98 -3.36 -25.73 8.36
N ALA A 99 -4.00 -25.61 7.18
CA ALA A 99 -3.52 -26.26 5.96
C ALA A 99 -2.14 -25.74 5.51
N ALA A 100 -1.87 -24.46 5.72
CA ALA A 100 -0.62 -23.81 5.37
C ALA A 100 0.49 -23.99 6.44
N GLY A 101 0.15 -24.47 7.63
CA GLY A 101 1.08 -24.55 8.76
C GLY A 101 1.50 -23.19 9.31
N LEU A 102 0.63 -22.18 9.19
CA LEU A 102 0.89 -20.80 9.61
C LEU A 102 0.05 -20.42 10.85
N PRO A 103 0.49 -19.42 11.62
CA PRO A 103 -0.37 -18.79 12.62
C PRO A 103 -1.62 -18.21 11.96
N VAL A 104 -2.76 -18.25 12.67
CA VAL A 104 -4.01 -17.64 12.16
C VAL A 104 -3.85 -16.13 12.13
N PRO A 105 -3.85 -15.50 10.95
CA PRO A 105 -3.68 -14.06 10.85
C PRO A 105 -4.94 -13.32 11.33
N PRO A 106 -4.81 -12.14 11.96
CA PRO A 106 -5.93 -11.26 12.23
C PRO A 106 -6.65 -10.87 10.93
N VAL A 107 -7.99 -10.85 10.99
CA VAL A 107 -8.84 -10.51 9.85
C VAL A 107 -9.47 -9.14 10.06
N TYR A 108 -9.40 -8.31 9.03
CA TYR A 108 -9.97 -6.97 9.00
C TYR A 108 -11.05 -6.87 7.93
N LEU A 109 -12.20 -6.30 8.29
CA LEU A 109 -13.28 -5.99 7.37
C LEU A 109 -13.16 -4.55 6.89
N ILE A 110 -13.04 -4.38 5.58
CA ILE A 110 -12.96 -3.07 4.93
C ILE A 110 -14.37 -2.68 4.46
N PRO A 111 -14.87 -1.46 4.74
CA PRO A 111 -16.23 -1.02 4.40
C PRO A 111 -16.35 -0.63 2.91
N GLU A 112 -15.94 -1.52 2.02
CA GLU A 112 -15.97 -1.35 0.56
C GLU A 112 -16.89 -2.38 -0.07
N SER A 113 -17.70 -1.96 -1.05
CA SER A 113 -18.66 -2.83 -1.74
C SER A 113 -18.07 -3.67 -2.87
N SER A 114 -16.82 -3.41 -3.25
CA SER A 114 -16.12 -4.19 -4.27
C SER A 114 -15.71 -5.57 -3.75
N ILE A 115 -15.59 -6.55 -4.66
CA ILE A 115 -14.99 -7.85 -4.34
C ILE A 115 -13.48 -7.66 -4.34
N ASN A 116 -12.87 -7.70 -3.17
CA ASN A 116 -11.42 -7.62 -3.01
C ASN A 116 -10.97 -8.21 -1.68
N ALA A 117 -9.74 -8.70 -1.66
CA ALA A 117 -9.03 -9.15 -0.47
C ALA A 117 -7.54 -8.80 -0.61
N PHE A 118 -6.82 -8.76 0.49
CA PHE A 118 -5.37 -8.61 0.47
C PHE A 118 -4.74 -9.22 1.72
N ALA A 119 -3.51 -9.69 1.56
CA ALA A 119 -2.62 -9.97 2.67
C ALA A 119 -1.58 -8.85 2.80
N ALA A 120 -1.35 -8.38 4.02
CA ALA A 120 -0.35 -7.35 4.32
C ALA A 120 0.47 -7.73 5.54
N GLY A 121 1.78 -7.45 5.51
CA GLY A 121 2.72 -7.73 6.58
C GLY A 121 4.15 -7.68 6.09
N TYR A 122 5.10 -7.59 7.00
CA TYR A 122 6.53 -7.72 6.68
C TYR A 122 7.01 -9.17 6.71
N GLY A 123 6.26 -10.05 7.35
CA GLY A 123 6.54 -11.47 7.47
C GLY A 123 5.27 -12.24 7.86
N GLN A 124 5.44 -13.53 8.07
CA GLN A 124 4.33 -14.42 8.46
C GLN A 124 3.77 -14.09 9.86
N ASP A 125 4.61 -13.56 10.75
CA ASP A 125 4.25 -13.28 12.15
C ASP A 125 3.42 -12.01 12.31
N ASP A 126 3.51 -11.04 11.38
CA ASP A 126 2.76 -9.79 11.39
C ASP A 126 1.77 -9.68 10.23
N ALA A 127 1.52 -10.80 9.54
CA ALA A 127 0.57 -10.88 8.47
C ALA A 127 -0.86 -10.65 8.97
N VAL A 128 -1.63 -9.89 8.21
CA VAL A 128 -3.08 -9.73 8.38
C VAL A 128 -3.78 -9.97 7.05
N ILE A 129 -5.05 -10.36 7.11
CA ILE A 129 -5.91 -10.46 5.94
C ILE A 129 -6.97 -9.37 6.01
N GLY A 130 -7.03 -8.54 4.96
CA GLY A 130 -8.11 -7.58 4.75
C GLY A 130 -9.11 -8.13 3.74
N ILE A 131 -10.40 -8.05 4.07
CA ILE A 131 -11.50 -8.49 3.20
C ILE A 131 -12.49 -7.35 3.08
N ASN A 132 -12.90 -7.02 1.85
CA ASN A 132 -13.95 -6.04 1.62
C ASN A 132 -15.33 -6.60 1.98
N GLN A 133 -16.23 -5.72 2.44
CA GLN A 133 -17.60 -6.10 2.75
C GLN A 133 -18.29 -6.76 1.55
N GLY A 134 -18.09 -6.22 0.33
CA GLY A 134 -18.65 -6.81 -0.90
C GLY A 134 -18.21 -8.25 -1.16
N THR A 135 -17.01 -8.63 -0.74
CA THR A 135 -16.54 -10.03 -0.83
C THR A 135 -17.38 -10.95 0.05
N LEU A 136 -17.70 -10.53 1.28
CA LEU A 136 -18.56 -11.31 2.18
C LEU A 136 -20.02 -11.38 1.73
N ASP A 137 -20.50 -10.31 1.09
CA ASP A 137 -21.91 -10.21 0.70
C ASP A 137 -22.20 -10.98 -0.59
N LEU A 138 -21.22 -11.12 -1.48
CA LEU A 138 -21.41 -11.64 -2.82
C LEU A 138 -20.85 -13.05 -3.03
N LEU A 139 -19.83 -13.46 -2.28
CA LEU A 139 -19.19 -14.76 -2.47
C LEU A 139 -19.81 -15.83 -1.56
N ASN A 140 -20.00 -17.01 -2.13
CA ASN A 140 -20.32 -18.20 -1.34
C ASN A 140 -19.06 -18.72 -0.60
N ARG A 141 -19.22 -19.75 0.26
CA ARG A 141 -18.13 -20.28 1.07
C ARG A 141 -16.94 -20.79 0.25
N GLU A 142 -17.21 -21.49 -0.87
CA GLU A 142 -16.17 -22.08 -1.70
C GLU A 142 -15.37 -21.00 -2.46
N GLU A 143 -16.06 -20.00 -2.97
CA GLU A 143 -15.45 -18.83 -3.61
C GLU A 143 -14.61 -18.02 -2.61
N LEU A 144 -15.14 -17.80 -1.41
CA LEU A 144 -14.43 -17.13 -0.33
C LEU A 144 -13.17 -17.90 0.07
N GLN A 145 -13.25 -19.24 0.13
CA GLN A 145 -12.10 -20.09 0.40
C GLN A 145 -11.02 -19.96 -0.67
N GLY A 146 -11.42 -19.88 -1.95
CA GLY A 146 -10.50 -19.64 -3.06
C GLY A 146 -9.76 -18.31 -2.94
N VAL A 147 -10.47 -17.23 -2.59
CA VAL A 147 -9.88 -15.91 -2.36
C VAL A 147 -8.91 -15.94 -1.17
N VAL A 148 -9.33 -16.50 -0.03
CA VAL A 148 -8.49 -16.60 1.17
C VAL A 148 -7.25 -17.47 0.89
N ALA A 149 -7.38 -18.58 0.17
CA ALA A 149 -6.26 -19.43 -0.23
C ALA A 149 -5.24 -18.68 -1.08
N HIS A 150 -5.72 -17.81 -1.98
CA HIS A 150 -4.85 -16.92 -2.77
C HIS A 150 -4.03 -16.00 -1.87
N GLU A 151 -4.66 -15.36 -0.89
CA GLU A 151 -3.96 -14.48 0.06
C GLU A 151 -2.95 -15.25 0.93
N PHE A 152 -3.29 -16.49 1.34
CA PHE A 152 -2.33 -17.34 2.04
C PHE A 152 -1.12 -17.70 1.19
N SER A 153 -1.26 -17.81 -0.13
CA SER A 153 -0.11 -18.02 -1.02
C SER A 153 0.88 -16.85 -0.97
N HIS A 154 0.38 -15.61 -0.85
CA HIS A 154 1.21 -14.42 -0.67
C HIS A 154 1.93 -14.40 0.69
N ILE A 155 1.26 -14.85 1.76
CA ILE A 155 1.88 -14.98 3.08
C ILE A 155 3.01 -16.01 3.04
N LEU A 156 2.76 -17.18 2.44
CA LEU A 156 3.75 -18.26 2.31
C LEU A 156 4.97 -17.85 1.49
N ASN A 157 4.75 -17.16 0.38
CA ASN A 157 5.81 -16.72 -0.52
C ASN A 157 6.57 -15.47 0.00
N GLY A 158 6.05 -14.79 1.02
CA GLY A 158 6.66 -13.60 1.62
C GLY A 158 6.67 -12.38 0.71
N ASP A 159 5.82 -12.35 -0.33
CA ASP A 159 5.75 -11.26 -1.31
C ASP A 159 4.84 -10.08 -0.86
N MET A 160 4.13 -10.21 0.25
CA MET A 160 3.38 -9.13 0.90
C MET A 160 4.20 -7.84 1.11
N ARG A 161 5.52 -7.96 1.33
CA ARG A 161 6.44 -6.82 1.49
C ARG A 161 6.47 -5.90 0.27
N ILE A 162 6.22 -6.46 -0.92
CA ILE A 162 6.22 -5.70 -2.17
C ILE A 162 5.01 -4.78 -2.20
N ASN A 163 3.85 -5.26 -1.76
CA ASN A 163 2.62 -4.47 -1.71
C ASN A 163 2.75 -3.28 -0.75
N ILE A 164 3.33 -3.48 0.44
CA ILE A 164 3.58 -2.39 1.39
C ILE A 164 4.52 -1.33 0.80
N ARG A 165 5.57 -1.75 0.07
CA ARG A 165 6.52 -0.82 -0.57
C ARG A 165 5.93 -0.05 -1.74
N LEU A 166 4.88 -0.57 -2.39
CA LEU A 166 4.18 0.13 -3.47
C LEU A 166 3.17 1.15 -2.96
N ILE A 167 2.65 0.95 -1.74
CA ILE A 167 1.71 1.86 -1.07
C ILE A 167 2.45 3.02 -0.36
N ALA A 168 3.70 2.80 0.04
CA ALA A 168 4.56 3.79 0.71
C ALA A 168 5.21 4.76 -0.27
#